data_e609adce0f73dc9b5074d5b16e399626
#
_entry.id   e609adce0f73dc9b5074d5b16e399626
#
_cell.length_a   1.000
_cell.length_b   1.000
_cell.length_c   1.000
_cell.angle_alpha   90.00
_cell.angle_beta   90.00
_cell.angle_gamma   90.00
#
_symmetry.space_group_name_H-M   'P 1'
#
loop_
_entity.id
_entity.type
_entity.pdbx_description
1 polymer ?
#
loop_
_entity_poly.entity_id
_entity_poly.type
_entity_poly.pdbx_seq_one_letter_code
_entity_poly.pdbx_strand_id
1 'polypeptide(L)'
;MSEARAEQTNSGKKMSNDAIDYQDVIIVGAGLSGIGAAVHLIQNCPGKTYTLLESRKAVGGTWDLFRYPGIRSDSDMHTLGYNFKPWREAKSIADGPSIRNYVNETADEYDIRDKIRFEHSVKSAAWSSEDGCWYVDVETADGSVKTIAGNMLFMCGGYYNYEEAFTPDFKGMDDYK
;
A
#
# COMPACT_ATOMS: atom_id res chain seq x y z
N MET A 1 -29.05 24.50 -36.71
CA MET A 1 -28.40 24.25 -35.43
C MET A 1 -27.89 22.82 -35.47
N SER A 2 -26.58 22.67 -35.66
CA SER A 2 -25.91 21.38 -35.90
C SER A 2 -25.19 21.01 -34.59
N GLU A 3 -25.61 19.92 -33.96
CA GLU A 3 -24.93 19.37 -32.80
C GLU A 3 -23.69 18.59 -33.25
N ALA A 4 -22.52 19.09 -32.87
CA ALA A 4 -21.26 18.40 -33.06
C ALA A 4 -21.07 17.34 -31.95
N ARG A 5 -21.20 16.08 -32.35
CA ARG A 5 -20.93 14.89 -31.55
C ARG A 5 -19.41 14.69 -31.47
N ALA A 6 -18.84 14.87 -30.28
CA ALA A 6 -17.42 14.59 -30.05
C ALA A 6 -17.18 13.07 -30.11
N GLU A 7 -16.46 12.62 -31.12
CA GLU A 7 -15.92 11.25 -31.20
C GLU A 7 -14.75 11.13 -30.22
N GLN A 8 -14.94 10.33 -29.16
CA GLN A 8 -13.86 9.86 -28.34
C GLN A 8 -13.10 8.76 -29.08
N THR A 9 -11.94 9.10 -29.61
CA THR A 9 -11.00 8.12 -30.18
C THR A 9 -10.40 7.29 -29.05
N ASN A 10 -10.91 6.08 -28.90
CA ASN A 10 -10.34 5.04 -28.07
C ASN A 10 -9.07 4.52 -28.78
N SER A 11 -7.89 5.07 -28.45
CA SER A 11 -6.63 4.58 -28.98
C SER A 11 -6.28 3.28 -28.25
N GLY A 12 -6.65 2.15 -28.86
CA GLY A 12 -6.23 0.81 -28.38
C GLY A 12 -4.71 0.72 -28.29
N LYS A 13 -4.20 0.76 -27.06
CA LYS A 13 -2.79 0.52 -26.74
C LYS A 13 -2.51 -0.95 -27.08
N LYS A 14 -1.83 -1.18 -28.19
CA LYS A 14 -1.39 -2.51 -28.63
C LYS A 14 -0.41 -3.02 -27.55
N MET A 15 -0.87 -3.94 -26.68
CA MET A 15 -0.05 -4.55 -25.65
C MET A 15 1.06 -5.37 -26.31
N SER A 16 2.31 -5.19 -25.86
CA SER A 16 3.44 -6.04 -26.21
C SER A 16 3.16 -7.47 -25.74
N ASN A 17 3.63 -8.45 -26.51
CA ASN A 17 3.36 -9.88 -26.31
C ASN A 17 4.13 -10.48 -25.12
N ASP A 18 4.58 -9.65 -24.15
CA ASP A 18 5.15 -10.11 -22.90
C ASP A 18 4.00 -10.56 -21.98
N ALA A 19 4.11 -11.78 -21.44
CA ALA A 19 3.10 -12.32 -20.55
C ALA A 19 2.88 -11.34 -19.37
N ILE A 20 1.64 -10.88 -19.19
CA ILE A 20 1.27 -10.00 -18.08
C ILE A 20 1.61 -10.71 -16.77
N ASP A 21 2.31 -10.00 -15.88
CA ASP A 21 2.56 -10.47 -14.52
C ASP A 21 1.23 -10.54 -13.78
N TYR A 22 0.82 -11.74 -13.42
CA TYR A 22 -0.50 -12.02 -12.86
C TYR A 22 -0.37 -12.60 -11.46
N GLN A 23 -1.18 -12.07 -10.51
CA GLN A 23 -1.25 -12.52 -9.14
C GLN A 23 -2.71 -12.77 -8.72
N ASP A 24 -2.97 -13.73 -7.84
CA ASP A 24 -4.31 -13.84 -7.25
C ASP A 24 -4.67 -12.58 -6.45
N VAL A 25 -3.70 -12.02 -5.70
CA VAL A 25 -3.92 -10.84 -4.87
C VAL A 25 -2.77 -9.85 -5.03
N ILE A 26 -3.13 -8.59 -5.29
CA ILE A 26 -2.20 -7.46 -5.27
C ILE A 26 -2.48 -6.65 -4.00
N ILE A 27 -1.47 -6.51 -3.13
CA ILE A 27 -1.53 -5.69 -1.91
C ILE A 27 -0.76 -4.41 -2.17
N VAL A 28 -1.36 -3.24 -1.94
CA VAL A 28 -0.71 -1.94 -2.12
C VAL A 28 -0.25 -1.39 -0.78
N GLY A 29 1.07 -1.31 -0.59
CA GLY A 29 1.72 -0.86 0.64
C GLY A 29 2.26 -2.00 1.50
N ALA A 30 3.47 -1.82 2.05
CA ALA A 30 4.14 -2.72 2.99
C ALA A 30 4.24 -2.11 4.40
N GLY A 31 3.24 -1.36 4.81
CA GLY A 31 3.03 -0.91 6.17
C GLY A 31 2.37 -1.98 7.05
N LEU A 32 1.95 -1.59 8.26
CA LEU A 32 1.29 -2.49 9.21
C LEU A 32 0.11 -3.25 8.57
N SER A 33 -0.76 -2.56 7.83
CA SER A 33 -1.93 -3.18 7.20
C SER A 33 -1.55 -4.17 6.10
N GLY A 34 -0.58 -3.84 5.23
CA GLY A 34 -0.18 -4.71 4.12
C GLY A 34 0.53 -5.97 4.59
N ILE A 35 1.42 -5.86 5.58
CA ILE A 35 2.07 -7.02 6.19
C ILE A 35 1.02 -7.90 6.89
N GLY A 36 0.08 -7.31 7.64
CA GLY A 36 -1.03 -8.05 8.24
C GLY A 36 -1.89 -8.78 7.22
N ALA A 37 -2.25 -8.13 6.12
CA ALA A 37 -3.01 -8.74 5.03
C ALA A 37 -2.27 -9.94 4.42
N ALA A 38 -0.96 -9.82 4.19
CA ALA A 38 -0.14 -10.92 3.68
C ALA A 38 -0.13 -12.14 4.63
N VAL A 39 0.03 -11.92 5.94
CA VAL A 39 -0.03 -13.00 6.93
C VAL A 39 -1.38 -13.71 6.90
N HIS A 40 -2.49 -12.95 6.85
CA HIS A 40 -3.81 -13.53 6.76
C HIS A 40 -4.02 -14.34 5.47
N LEU A 41 -3.46 -13.90 4.34
CA LEU A 41 -3.46 -14.71 3.09
C LEU A 41 -2.70 -16.01 3.26
N ILE A 42 -1.50 -15.99 3.84
CA ILE A 42 -0.69 -17.19 4.09
C ILE A 42 -1.47 -18.19 4.95
N GLN A 43 -2.11 -17.70 6.02
CA GLN A 43 -2.79 -18.56 6.99
C GLN A 43 -4.13 -19.10 6.49
N ASN A 44 -4.91 -18.32 5.76
CA ASN A 44 -6.30 -18.62 5.46
C ASN A 44 -6.57 -18.96 3.98
N CYS A 45 -5.63 -18.58 3.08
CA CYS A 45 -5.75 -18.82 1.64
C CYS A 45 -4.51 -19.50 1.09
N PRO A 46 -4.11 -20.69 1.59
CA PRO A 46 -2.90 -21.37 1.15
C PRO A 46 -2.98 -21.68 -0.35
N GLY A 47 -1.88 -21.47 -1.06
CA GLY A 47 -1.78 -21.69 -2.49
C GLY A 47 -2.19 -20.52 -3.38
N LYS A 48 -2.67 -19.41 -2.80
CA LYS A 48 -2.89 -18.16 -3.54
C LYS A 48 -1.58 -17.42 -3.76
N THR A 49 -1.36 -16.98 -5.00
CA THR A 49 -0.23 -16.11 -5.32
C THR A 49 -0.54 -14.68 -4.91
N TYR A 50 0.47 -13.97 -4.40
CA TYR A 50 0.32 -12.55 -4.03
C TYR A 50 1.62 -11.79 -4.17
N THR A 51 1.50 -10.48 -4.30
CA THR A 51 2.62 -9.53 -4.23
C THR A 51 2.21 -8.30 -3.44
N LEU A 52 3.18 -7.70 -2.76
CA LEU A 52 3.02 -6.37 -2.15
C LEU A 52 3.75 -5.35 -3.02
N LEU A 53 3.11 -4.23 -3.32
CA LEU A 53 3.69 -3.11 -4.06
C LEU A 53 3.97 -1.98 -3.06
N GLU A 54 5.25 -1.71 -2.82
CA GLU A 54 5.68 -0.66 -1.89
C GLU A 54 6.44 0.43 -2.67
N SER A 55 5.97 1.66 -2.55
CA SER A 55 6.57 2.80 -3.27
C SER A 55 7.96 3.17 -2.76
N ARG A 56 8.27 2.84 -1.51
CA ARG A 56 9.53 3.14 -0.83
C ARG A 56 10.47 1.93 -0.82
N LYS A 57 11.64 2.10 -0.21
CA LYS A 57 12.69 1.06 -0.10
C LYS A 57 12.60 0.22 1.16
N ALA A 58 11.58 0.43 2.00
CA ALA A 58 11.53 -0.18 3.32
C ALA A 58 10.12 -0.57 3.74
N VAL A 59 10.04 -1.62 4.53
CA VAL A 59 8.84 -2.05 5.26
C VAL A 59 8.58 -1.13 6.44
N GLY A 60 7.31 -0.87 6.76
CA GLY A 60 6.91 -0.17 7.98
C GLY A 60 5.95 1.01 7.77
N GLY A 61 5.78 1.49 6.52
CA GLY A 61 4.84 2.57 6.20
C GLY A 61 5.09 3.82 7.07
N THR A 62 4.07 4.31 7.75
CA THR A 62 4.13 5.46 8.68
C THR A 62 5.29 5.36 9.68
N TRP A 63 5.53 4.17 10.23
CA TRP A 63 6.54 3.95 11.28
C TRP A 63 7.97 3.91 10.75
N ASP A 64 8.17 3.69 9.47
CA ASP A 64 9.45 3.86 8.82
C ASP A 64 9.65 5.27 8.26
N LEU A 65 8.58 5.93 7.80
CA LEU A 65 8.65 7.25 7.20
C LEU A 65 8.94 8.34 8.24
N PHE A 66 8.11 8.43 9.28
CA PHE A 66 8.23 9.48 10.29
C PHE A 66 9.25 9.12 11.35
N ARG A 67 10.21 10.02 11.57
CA ARG A 67 11.36 9.82 12.47
C ARG A 67 11.63 11.02 13.37
N TYR A 68 10.61 11.83 13.63
CA TYR A 68 10.75 12.96 14.54
C TYR A 68 10.89 12.47 15.99
N PRO A 69 11.59 13.24 16.87
CA PRO A 69 11.74 12.90 18.26
C PRO A 69 10.39 12.74 18.98
N GLY A 70 10.21 11.65 19.70
CA GLY A 70 9.00 11.38 20.46
C GLY A 70 7.85 10.75 19.68
N ILE A 71 8.07 10.38 18.39
CA ILE A 71 7.06 9.62 17.64
C ILE A 71 6.67 8.35 18.39
N ARG A 72 5.37 8.15 18.57
CA ARG A 72 4.77 7.00 19.25
C ARG A 72 3.34 6.76 18.74
N SER A 73 2.79 5.62 19.07
CA SER A 73 1.37 5.34 18.83
C SER A 73 0.48 6.15 19.77
N ASP A 74 -0.69 6.56 19.29
CA ASP A 74 -1.76 7.14 20.09
C ASP A 74 -2.59 6.05 20.77
N SER A 75 -2.62 4.84 20.18
CA SER A 75 -3.28 3.66 20.72
C SER A 75 -2.26 2.72 21.37
N ASP A 76 -2.77 1.88 22.26
CA ASP A 76 -1.98 0.79 22.81
C ASP A 76 -1.72 -0.31 21.77
N MET A 77 -0.62 -1.03 21.94
CA MET A 77 -0.19 -2.09 21.02
C MET A 77 -1.02 -3.37 21.12
N HIS A 78 -1.83 -3.54 22.16
CA HIS A 78 -2.75 -4.66 22.25
C HIS A 78 -3.94 -4.48 21.28
N THR A 79 -4.26 -3.20 20.95
CA THR A 79 -5.25 -2.84 19.93
C THR A 79 -4.63 -2.70 18.55
N LEU A 80 -3.45 -2.05 18.44
CA LEU A 80 -2.78 -1.78 17.16
C LEU A 80 -2.09 -3.02 16.60
N GLY A 81 -1.55 -3.89 17.47
CA GLY A 81 -0.80 -5.08 17.07
C GLY A 81 -1.68 -6.17 16.43
N TYR A 82 -1.02 -7.12 15.81
CA TYR A 82 -1.69 -8.25 15.17
C TYR A 82 -2.18 -9.26 16.20
N ASN A 83 -3.36 -9.84 15.99
CA ASN A 83 -3.90 -10.90 16.83
C ASN A 83 -3.07 -12.20 16.72
N PHE A 84 -2.45 -12.46 15.57
CA PHE A 84 -1.59 -13.63 15.33
C PHE A 84 -0.16 -13.44 15.88
N LYS A 85 0.25 -12.19 16.18
CA LYS A 85 1.53 -11.84 16.82
C LYS A 85 1.29 -10.82 17.93
N PRO A 86 0.82 -11.26 19.12
CA PRO A 86 0.52 -10.35 20.23
C PRO A 86 1.74 -9.56 20.67
N TRP A 87 1.53 -8.29 21.01
CA TRP A 87 2.57 -7.45 21.60
C TRP A 87 2.98 -7.97 22.98
N ARG A 88 4.29 -8.10 23.21
CA ARG A 88 4.83 -8.69 24.44
C ARG A 88 5.76 -7.76 25.22
N GLU A 89 6.02 -6.57 24.72
CA GLU A 89 6.88 -5.62 25.42
C GLU A 89 6.12 -4.89 26.53
N ALA A 90 6.88 -4.39 27.52
CA ALA A 90 6.32 -3.77 28.73
C ALA A 90 5.55 -2.45 28.44
N LYS A 91 5.96 -1.70 27.40
CA LYS A 91 5.29 -0.47 27.02
C LYS A 91 4.10 -0.78 26.12
N SER A 92 2.90 -0.53 26.60
CA SER A 92 1.69 -0.65 25.79
C SER A 92 1.56 0.46 24.72
N ILE A 93 1.93 1.69 25.05
CA ILE A 93 2.05 2.81 24.10
C ILE A 93 3.49 2.81 23.57
N ALA A 94 3.68 2.16 22.42
CA ALA A 94 5.01 1.94 21.86
C ALA A 94 5.52 3.16 21.09
N ASP A 95 6.84 3.34 21.10
CA ASP A 95 7.52 4.32 20.23
C ASP A 95 7.63 3.83 18.78
N GLY A 96 7.84 4.78 17.86
CA GLY A 96 7.92 4.48 16.43
C GLY A 96 8.95 3.42 16.06
N PRO A 97 10.19 3.47 16.59
CA PRO A 97 11.20 2.44 16.37
C PRO A 97 10.74 1.04 16.76
N SER A 98 10.11 0.89 17.93
CA SER A 98 9.59 -0.40 18.42
C SER A 98 8.50 -0.95 17.49
N ILE A 99 7.57 -0.11 17.04
CA ILE A 99 6.52 -0.52 16.11
C ILE A 99 7.12 -0.90 14.76
N ARG A 100 8.07 -0.11 14.25
CA ARG A 100 8.76 -0.42 13.01
C ARG A 100 9.45 -1.79 13.08
N ASN A 101 10.15 -2.06 14.17
CA ASN A 101 10.80 -3.34 14.38
C ASN A 101 9.79 -4.48 14.40
N TYR A 102 8.69 -4.32 15.12
CA TYR A 102 7.60 -5.29 15.19
C TYR A 102 7.03 -5.65 13.79
N VAL A 103 6.80 -4.65 12.92
CA VAL A 103 6.32 -4.89 11.55
C VAL A 103 7.38 -5.58 10.71
N ASN A 104 8.65 -5.19 10.84
CA ASN A 104 9.77 -5.81 10.11
C ASN A 104 9.98 -7.27 10.54
N GLU A 105 10.02 -7.54 11.84
CA GLU A 105 10.10 -8.89 12.38
C GLU A 105 8.94 -9.77 11.91
N THR A 106 7.74 -9.20 11.80
CA THR A 106 6.59 -9.93 11.26
C THR A 106 6.81 -10.30 9.80
N ALA A 107 7.32 -9.38 8.99
CA ALA A 107 7.63 -9.67 7.58
C ALA A 107 8.69 -10.76 7.42
N ASP A 108 9.69 -10.80 8.32
CA ASP A 108 10.73 -11.81 8.33
C ASP A 108 10.21 -13.17 8.82
N GLU A 109 9.45 -13.19 9.91
CA GLU A 109 8.92 -14.40 10.55
C GLU A 109 7.97 -15.20 9.64
N TYR A 110 7.26 -14.50 8.73
CA TYR A 110 6.33 -15.10 7.79
C TYR A 110 6.87 -15.17 6.34
N ASP A 111 8.17 -14.97 6.12
CA ASP A 111 8.83 -15.03 4.82
C ASP A 111 8.17 -14.15 3.75
N ILE A 112 7.70 -12.95 4.14
CA ILE A 112 6.96 -12.06 3.24
C ILE A 112 7.90 -11.24 2.36
N ARG A 113 9.16 -11.01 2.75
CA ARG A 113 10.06 -10.05 2.08
C ARG A 113 10.24 -10.33 0.59
N ASP A 114 10.33 -11.57 0.18
CA ASP A 114 10.48 -11.98 -1.22
C ASP A 114 9.22 -11.70 -2.06
N LYS A 115 8.11 -11.39 -1.41
CA LYS A 115 6.84 -11.01 -2.06
C LYS A 115 6.68 -9.49 -2.18
N ILE A 116 7.57 -8.71 -1.56
CA ILE A 116 7.51 -7.24 -1.60
C ILE A 116 8.32 -6.73 -2.78
N ARG A 117 7.68 -5.98 -3.65
CA ARG A 117 8.32 -5.21 -4.71
C ARG A 117 8.50 -3.78 -4.22
N PHE A 118 9.71 -3.48 -3.77
CA PHE A 118 10.07 -2.13 -3.37
C PHE A 118 10.23 -1.21 -4.59
N GLU A 119 10.07 0.09 -4.38
CA GLU A 119 10.15 1.11 -5.44
C GLU A 119 9.16 0.86 -6.58
N HIS A 120 7.99 0.34 -6.22
CA HIS A 120 6.87 0.09 -7.11
C HIS A 120 5.67 0.95 -6.66
N SER A 121 5.55 2.12 -7.29
CA SER A 121 4.51 3.10 -6.97
C SER A 121 3.28 2.88 -7.84
N VAL A 122 2.16 2.51 -7.25
CA VAL A 122 0.88 2.37 -7.96
C VAL A 122 0.40 3.74 -8.43
N LYS A 123 0.17 3.89 -9.72
CA LYS A 123 -0.31 5.13 -10.35
C LYS A 123 -1.78 5.07 -10.70
N SER A 124 -2.24 3.92 -11.15
CA SER A 124 -3.64 3.70 -11.48
C SER A 124 -4.03 2.25 -11.25
N ALA A 125 -5.32 2.02 -11.04
CA ALA A 125 -5.91 0.69 -11.02
C ALA A 125 -7.27 0.73 -11.69
N ALA A 126 -7.53 -0.21 -12.59
CA ALA A 126 -8.77 -0.32 -13.34
C ALA A 126 -9.30 -1.75 -13.29
N TRP A 127 -10.58 -1.90 -13.03
CA TRP A 127 -11.28 -3.17 -13.11
C TRP A 127 -11.73 -3.46 -14.53
N SER A 128 -11.45 -4.66 -15.04
CA SER A 128 -12.03 -5.17 -16.28
C SER A 128 -13.09 -6.23 -15.96
N SER A 129 -14.33 -5.92 -16.28
CA SER A 129 -15.42 -6.91 -16.14
C SER A 129 -15.38 -7.99 -17.20
N GLU A 130 -14.76 -7.71 -18.34
CA GLU A 130 -14.56 -8.69 -19.42
C GLU A 130 -13.56 -9.77 -19.02
N ASP A 131 -12.42 -9.35 -18.43
CA ASP A 131 -11.34 -10.25 -18.00
C ASP A 131 -11.53 -10.76 -16.57
N GLY A 132 -12.43 -10.14 -15.79
CA GLY A 132 -12.68 -10.48 -14.39
C GLY A 132 -11.49 -10.20 -13.47
N CYS A 133 -10.67 -9.18 -13.77
CA CYS A 133 -9.48 -8.86 -13.01
C CYS A 133 -9.18 -7.36 -12.94
N TRP A 134 -8.29 -6.99 -12.04
CA TRP A 134 -7.68 -5.67 -11.92
C TRP A 134 -6.45 -5.56 -12.81
N TYR A 135 -6.29 -4.43 -13.47
CA TYR A 135 -5.05 -3.98 -14.09
C TYR A 135 -4.50 -2.81 -13.29
N VAL A 136 -3.28 -2.98 -12.79
CA VAL A 136 -2.62 -2.00 -11.90
C VAL A 136 -1.36 -1.50 -12.59
N ASP A 137 -1.33 -0.20 -12.91
CA ASP A 137 -0.16 0.45 -13.47
C ASP A 137 0.79 0.90 -12.35
N VAL A 138 2.02 0.48 -12.45
CA VAL A 138 3.03 0.64 -11.42
C VAL A 138 4.27 1.29 -12.02
N GLU A 139 4.69 2.42 -11.46
CA GLU A 139 5.96 3.06 -11.80
C GLU A 139 7.07 2.46 -10.94
N THR A 140 8.15 2.04 -11.60
CA THR A 140 9.34 1.46 -10.98
C THR A 140 10.44 2.52 -10.78
N ALA A 141 11.50 2.18 -10.04
CA ALA A 141 12.59 3.10 -9.69
C ALA A 141 13.27 3.79 -10.89
N ASP A 142 13.28 3.15 -12.05
CA ASP A 142 13.84 3.68 -13.29
C ASP A 142 12.87 4.59 -14.06
N GLY A 143 11.67 4.84 -13.51
CA GLY A 143 10.59 5.63 -14.12
C GLY A 143 9.80 4.89 -15.19
N SER A 144 10.05 3.60 -15.42
CA SER A 144 9.23 2.80 -16.31
C SER A 144 7.89 2.46 -15.69
N VAL A 145 6.84 2.37 -16.51
CA VAL A 145 5.52 1.94 -16.05
C VAL A 145 5.25 0.53 -16.55
N LYS A 146 4.87 -0.37 -15.63
CA LYS A 146 4.50 -1.75 -15.91
C LYS A 146 3.06 -1.98 -15.45
N THR A 147 2.34 -2.85 -16.13
CA THR A 147 1.00 -3.28 -15.71
C THR A 147 1.08 -4.66 -15.08
N ILE A 148 0.51 -4.79 -13.88
CA ILE A 148 0.35 -6.05 -13.15
C ILE A 148 -1.15 -6.34 -13.11
N ALA A 149 -1.55 -7.59 -13.38
CA ALA A 149 -2.94 -8.00 -13.30
C ALA A 149 -3.19 -8.87 -12.05
N GLY A 150 -4.41 -8.82 -11.51
CA GLY A 150 -4.78 -9.66 -10.38
C GLY A 150 -6.27 -9.75 -10.12
N ASN A 151 -6.68 -10.86 -9.49
CA ASN A 151 -8.11 -11.09 -9.18
C ASN A 151 -8.62 -10.14 -8.09
N MET A 152 -7.77 -9.82 -7.12
CA MET A 152 -8.13 -8.98 -5.98
C MET A 152 -7.09 -7.89 -5.77
N LEU A 153 -7.56 -6.67 -5.57
CA LEU A 153 -6.75 -5.53 -5.17
C LEU A 153 -7.05 -5.17 -3.72
N PHE A 154 -6.01 -5.20 -2.87
CA PHE A 154 -6.12 -4.88 -1.45
C PHE A 154 -5.34 -3.60 -1.15
N MET A 155 -6.07 -2.51 -0.92
CA MET A 155 -5.47 -1.18 -0.72
C MET A 155 -5.04 -0.97 0.73
N CYS A 156 -3.73 -0.93 0.95
CA CYS A 156 -3.07 -0.69 2.25
C CYS A 156 -2.15 0.54 2.23
N GLY A 157 -2.40 1.50 1.34
CA GLY A 157 -1.54 2.67 1.09
C GLY A 157 -1.54 3.73 2.20
N GLY A 158 -2.38 3.58 3.23
CA GLY A 158 -2.56 4.59 4.27
C GLY A 158 -3.47 5.74 3.82
N TYR A 159 -3.63 6.74 4.69
CA TYR A 159 -4.52 7.88 4.46
C TYR A 159 -3.83 9.25 4.65
N TYR A 160 -2.55 9.24 4.98
CA TYR A 160 -1.79 10.49 5.10
C TYR A 160 -1.32 10.98 3.73
N ASN A 161 -1.40 12.29 3.52
CA ASN A 161 -0.59 12.95 2.50
C ASN A 161 0.81 13.20 3.09
N TYR A 162 1.83 12.60 2.51
CA TYR A 162 3.20 12.71 3.01
C TYR A 162 3.96 13.92 2.44
N GLU A 163 3.42 14.58 1.44
CA GLU A 163 4.04 15.73 0.77
C GLU A 163 3.61 17.05 1.41
N GLU A 164 2.36 17.09 1.90
CA GLU A 164 1.79 18.31 2.44
C GLU A 164 0.94 18.04 3.70
N ALA A 165 1.17 18.84 4.74
CA ALA A 165 0.36 18.78 5.95
C ALA A 165 -1.05 19.34 5.67
N PHE A 166 -2.08 18.66 6.15
CA PHE A 166 -3.44 19.21 6.11
C PHE A 166 -3.55 20.41 7.04
N THR A 167 -3.86 21.57 6.47
CA THR A 167 -4.16 22.79 7.22
C THR A 167 -5.65 23.07 7.08
N PRO A 168 -6.45 22.93 8.16
CA PRO A 168 -7.87 23.23 8.11
C PRO A 168 -8.08 24.75 7.93
N ASP A 169 -9.08 25.10 7.13
CA ASP A 169 -9.51 26.49 6.96
C ASP A 169 -10.52 26.86 8.07
N PHE A 170 -10.05 27.59 9.08
CA PHE A 170 -10.89 28.10 10.15
C PHE A 170 -11.21 29.57 9.91
N LYS A 171 -12.51 29.91 9.92
CA LYS A 171 -12.96 31.30 9.81
C LYS A 171 -12.37 32.13 10.96
N GLY A 172 -11.66 33.20 10.61
CA GLY A 172 -11.01 34.10 11.56
C GLY A 172 -9.59 33.68 11.96
N MET A 173 -9.00 32.68 11.30
CA MET A 173 -7.64 32.22 11.59
C MET A 173 -6.62 33.34 11.30
N ASP A 174 -6.84 34.16 10.26
CA ASP A 174 -5.99 35.30 9.90
C ASP A 174 -6.11 36.49 10.85
N ASP A 175 -7.19 36.55 11.65
CA ASP A 175 -7.44 37.59 12.62
C ASP A 175 -6.71 37.37 13.95
N TYR A 176 -6.20 36.15 14.19
CA TYR A 176 -5.46 35.79 15.39
C TYR A 176 -3.99 36.19 15.28
N LYS A 177 -3.54 37.01 16.25
CA LYS A 177 -2.17 37.57 16.33
C LYS A 177 -1.42 36.99 17.51
#